data_1cdf48a598ffd28fffc2a7a279f116ce
#
_entry.id   1cdf48a598ffd28fffc2a7a279f116ce
#
_cell.length_a   1.000
_cell.length_b   1.000
_cell.length_c   1.000
_cell.angle_alpha   90.00
_cell.angle_beta   90.00
_cell.angle_gamma   90.00
#
_symmetry.space_group_name_H-M   'P 1'
#
loop_
_entity.id
_entity.type
_entity.pdbx_description
1 polymer ?
#
loop_
_entity_poly.entity_id
_entity_poly.type
_entity_poly.pdbx_seq_one_letter_code
_entity_poly.pdbx_strand_id
1 'polypeptide(L)'
;MKKYIKRLQLSLFSLSLILNLACYGQGTWVPVSNPCPAYADGVSLLLSDGTVMAKVCNGGNDTVENKWAKLTPDAHGSYANGTWTMMDTMHKTRLFCSSQMLKDGRLYMAGGEYGTGDRNGETYNPLTDTWTMAGPLPVTSIALLEQLQIYDGNSVMLPDGKVLQNCVLPTSTDNVIFDPVTDSYALAPTCLGGADEAAWLKLPDNSILFIDIYSYNSERYIPALNAWLRDDTLPVLLYDVFGYELGAGFVLPDGRAFFLGSTPLTAYYTPSGDTSMGTWAAGPPIPDSLGAVDAAAAMMPNGKILCALSQQAVHDTEFLLPAWFYEFDYQTNTFTQVSACAGGDTMNIRCSQTGMLDLPDGNILVSAQNSNQYYIYVPGGTPVASGVPVVSNITMISCDTFMATGTLFNGISQGAAYGDDWQMPTNYPIIRLENNDSTLGSLVHYARTFNWNSTGIMTGSMPDTTYFTLPAGLPYQTYNLVLVANGIASAPIPFTPCNTTGVPQVNQYNDKFINVYPNPASESATIVFSSVSGGSFNLKLMNALGQEIINKSGNAEPGSTTQVLDLQGIAKGVYSIVLQKDNTIYTTKLVIE
;
A
#
# COMPACT_ATOMS: atom_id res chain seq x y z
N MET A 1 47.36 -46.95 68.00
CA MET A 1 47.51 -45.61 67.52
C MET A 1 46.76 -45.51 66.17
N LYS A 2 45.54 -44.92 66.23
CA LYS A 2 44.66 -44.84 65.06
C LYS A 2 44.89 -43.52 64.37
N LYS A 3 45.30 -43.53 63.10
CA LYS A 3 45.39 -42.36 62.20
C LYS A 3 44.00 -42.11 61.59
N TYR A 4 43.45 -40.92 61.86
CA TYR A 4 42.23 -40.43 61.18
C TYR A 4 42.63 -39.85 59.83
N ILE A 5 42.08 -40.40 58.75
CA ILE A 5 42.10 -39.83 57.44
C ILE A 5 40.82 -39.03 57.23
N LYS A 6 40.89 -37.70 57.22
CA LYS A 6 39.80 -36.84 56.79
C LYS A 6 39.70 -36.91 55.26
N ARG A 7 38.57 -37.40 54.78
CA ARG A 7 38.19 -37.28 53.38
C ARG A 7 37.67 -35.86 53.12
N LEU A 8 38.38 -35.14 52.29
CA LEU A 8 37.92 -33.87 51.74
C LEU A 8 36.97 -34.20 50.59
N GLN A 9 35.67 -33.94 50.73
CA GLN A 9 34.71 -33.96 49.64
C GLN A 9 34.83 -32.61 48.88
N LEU A 10 35.39 -32.63 47.69
CA LEU A 10 35.31 -31.55 46.73
C LEU A 10 33.92 -31.65 46.08
N SER A 11 33.01 -30.76 46.44
CA SER A 11 31.77 -30.53 45.70
C SER A 11 32.09 -29.69 44.47
N LEU A 12 32.10 -30.34 43.31
CA LEU A 12 32.06 -29.64 42.00
C LEU A 12 30.69 -28.99 41.86
N PHE A 13 30.64 -27.68 42.04
CA PHE A 13 29.53 -26.87 41.51
C PHE A 13 29.71 -26.77 39.99
N SER A 14 29.00 -27.61 39.25
CA SER A 14 28.82 -27.41 37.81
C SER A 14 27.87 -26.23 37.65
N LEU A 15 28.44 -25.08 37.34
CA LEU A 15 27.71 -23.89 36.86
C LEU A 15 27.23 -24.20 35.46
N SER A 16 26.03 -24.76 35.31
CA SER A 16 25.36 -24.86 34.00
C SER A 16 24.98 -23.45 33.57
N LEU A 17 25.79 -22.88 32.71
CA LEU A 17 25.43 -21.71 31.93
C LEU A 17 24.28 -22.15 31.01
N ILE A 18 23.04 -21.96 31.42
CA ILE A 18 21.90 -22.07 30.52
C ILE A 18 22.01 -20.86 29.59
N LEU A 19 22.67 -21.05 28.45
CA LEU A 19 22.41 -20.20 27.30
C LEU A 19 20.93 -20.41 26.97
N ASN A 20 20.10 -19.45 27.34
CA ASN A 20 18.82 -19.27 26.69
C ASN A 20 19.12 -18.88 25.22
N LEU A 21 19.41 -19.86 24.38
CA LEU A 21 19.13 -19.76 22.97
C LEU A 21 17.61 -19.55 22.89
N ALA A 22 17.18 -18.32 22.73
CA ALA A 22 15.85 -18.04 22.26
C ALA A 22 15.76 -18.71 20.89
N CYS A 23 15.28 -19.96 20.87
CA CYS A 23 14.85 -20.62 19.66
C CYS A 23 13.61 -19.84 19.23
N TYR A 24 13.80 -18.80 18.43
CA TYR A 24 12.70 -18.17 17.73
C TYR A 24 12.13 -19.25 16.81
N GLY A 25 10.97 -19.79 17.16
CA GLY A 25 10.31 -20.78 16.33
C GLY A 25 10.10 -20.22 14.93
N GLN A 26 10.15 -21.09 13.94
CA GLN A 26 9.69 -20.76 12.59
C GLN A 26 8.25 -20.25 12.68
N GLY A 27 7.84 -19.39 11.74
CA GLY A 27 6.46 -18.98 11.61
C GLY A 27 5.53 -20.16 11.30
N THR A 28 4.24 -19.92 11.38
CA THR A 28 3.20 -20.96 11.19
C THR A 28 2.17 -20.51 10.17
N TRP A 29 1.57 -21.47 9.46
CA TRP A 29 0.54 -21.22 8.47
C TRP A 29 -0.86 -21.38 9.06
N VAL A 30 -1.75 -20.46 8.71
CA VAL A 30 -3.17 -20.49 9.04
C VAL A 30 -3.96 -20.28 7.75
N PRO A 31 -4.87 -21.18 7.35
CA PRO A 31 -5.73 -20.93 6.19
C PRO A 31 -6.71 -19.80 6.50
N VAL A 32 -7.01 -18.95 5.51
CA VAL A 32 -8.13 -18.01 5.60
C VAL A 32 -9.43 -18.83 5.65
N SER A 33 -10.20 -18.64 6.70
CA SER A 33 -11.38 -19.49 7.03
C SER A 33 -12.48 -19.42 5.96
N ASN A 34 -12.63 -18.27 5.33
CA ASN A 34 -13.57 -18.04 4.25
C ASN A 34 -12.81 -18.04 2.92
N PRO A 35 -13.01 -19.00 2.03
CA PRO A 35 -12.36 -18.99 0.72
C PRO A 35 -12.82 -17.78 -0.11
N CYS A 36 -11.96 -17.29 -0.98
CA CYS A 36 -12.30 -16.22 -1.92
C CYS A 36 -13.39 -16.71 -2.90
N PRO A 37 -14.35 -15.88 -3.31
CA PRO A 37 -15.39 -16.25 -4.26
C PRO A 37 -14.87 -16.51 -5.68
N ALA A 38 -13.61 -16.18 -5.97
CA ALA A 38 -12.93 -16.40 -7.23
C ALA A 38 -11.51 -16.93 -6.98
N TYR A 39 -10.84 -17.40 -8.02
CA TYR A 39 -9.48 -17.94 -7.91
C TYR A 39 -8.46 -16.81 -7.87
N ALA A 40 -7.40 -16.96 -7.08
CA ALA A 40 -6.28 -16.02 -7.04
C ALA A 40 -5.57 -15.97 -8.41
N ASP A 41 -5.16 -14.77 -8.78
CA ASP A 41 -4.43 -14.47 -10.01
C ASP A 41 -3.12 -13.73 -9.71
N GLY A 42 -2.44 -14.16 -8.65
CA GLY A 42 -1.14 -13.67 -8.21
C GLY A 42 -1.23 -12.68 -7.06
N VAL A 43 -1.28 -11.40 -7.36
CA VAL A 43 -0.99 -10.32 -6.41
C VAL A 43 -2.15 -9.86 -5.55
N SER A 44 -1.76 -9.29 -4.40
CA SER A 44 -2.65 -8.63 -3.45
C SER A 44 -2.06 -7.28 -3.05
N LEU A 45 -2.92 -6.28 -2.83
CA LEU A 45 -2.54 -4.91 -2.50
C LEU A 45 -3.25 -4.48 -1.22
N LEU A 46 -2.53 -3.86 -0.30
CA LEU A 46 -3.10 -3.30 0.92
C LEU A 46 -3.74 -1.94 0.58
N LEU A 47 -4.97 -1.69 1.03
CA LEU A 47 -5.59 -0.37 0.94
C LEU A 47 -5.37 0.42 2.24
N SER A 48 -5.42 1.74 2.15
CA SER A 48 -5.12 2.62 3.30
C SER A 48 -6.18 2.59 4.41
N ASP A 49 -7.27 1.86 4.21
CA ASP A 49 -8.30 1.55 5.21
C ASP A 49 -8.10 0.17 5.86
N GLY A 50 -6.96 -0.47 5.63
CA GLY A 50 -6.63 -1.79 6.18
C GLY A 50 -7.29 -2.97 5.47
N THR A 51 -8.10 -2.76 4.44
CA THR A 51 -8.62 -3.86 3.62
C THR A 51 -7.59 -4.28 2.57
N VAL A 52 -7.69 -5.51 2.08
CA VAL A 52 -6.82 -6.02 1.02
C VAL A 52 -7.61 -6.19 -0.27
N MET A 53 -7.07 -5.69 -1.38
CA MET A 53 -7.61 -5.98 -2.70
C MET A 53 -6.71 -7.05 -3.37
N ALA A 54 -7.31 -8.15 -3.82
CA ALA A 54 -6.63 -9.26 -4.46
C ALA A 54 -7.10 -9.40 -5.91
N LYS A 55 -6.14 -9.55 -6.84
CA LYS A 55 -6.45 -9.85 -8.23
C LYS A 55 -7.00 -11.26 -8.35
N VAL A 56 -8.09 -11.44 -9.08
CA VAL A 56 -8.79 -12.71 -9.16
C VAL A 56 -9.25 -13.02 -10.59
N CYS A 57 -9.46 -14.33 -10.85
CA CYS A 57 -9.87 -14.85 -12.14
C CYS A 57 -10.97 -15.92 -12.00
N ASN A 58 -11.42 -16.46 -13.14
CA ASN A 58 -12.37 -17.57 -13.17
C ASN A 58 -11.70 -18.96 -13.08
N GLY A 59 -10.39 -19.01 -12.89
CA GLY A 59 -9.53 -20.19 -12.83
C GLY A 59 -8.52 -20.20 -13.96
N GLY A 60 -7.42 -20.89 -13.75
CA GLY A 60 -6.24 -20.92 -14.62
C GLY A 60 -5.05 -20.23 -13.96
N ASN A 61 -3.86 -20.48 -14.52
CA ASN A 61 -2.63 -19.79 -14.15
C ASN A 61 -2.35 -18.72 -15.21
N ASP A 62 -1.67 -17.66 -14.81
CA ASP A 62 -1.23 -16.56 -15.66
C ASP A 62 -2.38 -16.00 -16.50
N THR A 63 -3.51 -15.71 -15.83
CA THR A 63 -4.73 -15.26 -16.51
C THR A 63 -4.74 -13.76 -16.69
N VAL A 64 -5.16 -13.32 -17.89
CA VAL A 64 -5.24 -11.92 -18.25
C VAL A 64 -6.62 -11.37 -17.89
N GLU A 65 -6.77 -10.91 -16.65
CA GLU A 65 -8.07 -10.50 -16.09
C GLU A 65 -8.05 -9.04 -15.61
N ASN A 66 -9.25 -8.52 -15.32
CA ASN A 66 -9.46 -7.19 -14.77
C ASN A 66 -10.26 -7.18 -13.46
N LYS A 67 -10.38 -8.33 -12.82
CA LYS A 67 -11.26 -8.58 -11.67
C LYS A 67 -10.51 -8.49 -10.35
N TRP A 68 -11.21 -7.99 -9.32
CA TRP A 68 -10.69 -7.84 -7.98
C TRP A 68 -11.68 -8.33 -6.94
N ALA A 69 -11.15 -8.86 -5.85
CA ALA A 69 -11.90 -9.19 -4.64
C ALA A 69 -11.27 -8.48 -3.45
N LYS A 70 -12.08 -8.03 -2.49
CA LYS A 70 -11.65 -7.35 -1.29
C LYS A 70 -11.77 -8.26 -0.08
N LEU A 71 -10.68 -8.47 0.65
CA LEU A 71 -10.65 -9.11 1.95
C LEU A 71 -10.77 -8.04 3.04
N THR A 72 -11.83 -8.11 3.81
CA THR A 72 -12.05 -7.28 4.99
C THR A 72 -11.77 -8.12 6.23
N PRO A 73 -10.88 -7.71 7.15
CA PRO A 73 -10.63 -8.44 8.39
C PRO A 73 -11.90 -8.53 9.25
N ASP A 74 -11.95 -9.49 10.15
CA ASP A 74 -13.07 -9.64 11.08
C ASP A 74 -13.10 -8.50 12.12
N ALA A 75 -14.10 -8.52 13.02
CA ALA A 75 -14.27 -7.51 14.05
C ALA A 75 -13.11 -7.45 15.07
N HIS A 76 -12.23 -8.45 15.08
CA HIS A 76 -11.03 -8.49 15.91
C HIS A 76 -9.75 -8.14 15.15
N GLY A 77 -9.88 -7.69 13.89
CA GLY A 77 -8.77 -7.33 13.00
C GLY A 77 -8.05 -8.51 12.36
N SER A 78 -8.58 -9.73 12.48
CA SER A 78 -7.99 -10.94 11.91
C SER A 78 -8.33 -11.11 10.44
N TYR A 79 -7.31 -11.16 9.58
CA TYR A 79 -7.48 -11.49 8.17
C TYR A 79 -7.73 -12.98 7.95
N ALA A 80 -7.25 -13.84 8.85
CA ALA A 80 -7.53 -15.28 8.80
C ALA A 80 -9.04 -15.59 8.89
N ASN A 81 -9.80 -14.75 9.58
CA ASN A 81 -11.26 -14.87 9.70
C ASN A 81 -12.01 -13.84 8.85
N GLY A 82 -11.31 -13.13 8.00
CA GLY A 82 -11.86 -12.07 7.17
C GLY A 82 -12.94 -12.55 6.19
N THR A 83 -13.64 -11.61 5.61
CA THR A 83 -14.69 -11.86 4.61
C THR A 83 -14.33 -11.25 3.26
N TRP A 84 -14.75 -11.92 2.19
CA TRP A 84 -14.50 -11.51 0.83
C TRP A 84 -15.73 -10.86 0.18
N THR A 85 -15.50 -9.81 -0.61
CA THR A 85 -16.50 -9.20 -1.48
C THR A 85 -15.87 -8.91 -2.85
N MET A 86 -16.65 -9.08 -3.93
CA MET A 86 -16.19 -8.66 -5.25
C MET A 86 -16.18 -7.12 -5.32
N MET A 87 -15.23 -6.58 -6.06
CA MET A 87 -15.03 -5.14 -6.29
C MET A 87 -15.39 -4.77 -7.73
N ASP A 88 -15.41 -3.46 -8.02
CA ASP A 88 -15.50 -2.98 -9.40
C ASP A 88 -14.28 -3.44 -10.23
N THR A 89 -14.49 -3.57 -11.53
CA THR A 89 -13.48 -4.10 -12.46
C THR A 89 -12.68 -2.98 -13.10
N MET A 90 -11.37 -3.20 -13.33
CA MET A 90 -10.57 -2.30 -14.16
C MET A 90 -11.17 -2.19 -15.57
N HIS A 91 -10.91 -1.08 -16.25
CA HIS A 91 -11.28 -0.93 -17.66
C HIS A 91 -10.43 -1.80 -18.59
N LYS A 92 -9.19 -2.10 -18.17
CA LYS A 92 -8.22 -2.88 -18.94
C LYS A 92 -7.89 -4.18 -18.24
N THR A 93 -7.70 -5.23 -19.04
CA THR A 93 -7.13 -6.48 -18.55
C THR A 93 -5.61 -6.32 -18.45
N ARG A 94 -5.00 -6.88 -17.40
CA ARG A 94 -3.56 -6.77 -17.12
C ARG A 94 -3.06 -8.06 -16.46
N LEU A 95 -1.86 -8.47 -16.83
CA LEU A 95 -1.06 -9.44 -16.11
C LEU A 95 0.36 -8.89 -16.09
N PHE A 96 1.11 -9.08 -15.00
CA PHE A 96 2.41 -8.47 -14.75
C PHE A 96 2.37 -6.96 -15.01
N CYS A 97 2.14 -6.18 -13.98
CA CYS A 97 1.95 -4.74 -14.10
C CYS A 97 2.32 -4.03 -12.80
N SER A 98 2.75 -2.81 -12.91
CA SER A 98 3.14 -2.02 -11.75
C SER A 98 1.95 -1.43 -10.98
N SER A 99 2.13 -1.24 -9.68
CA SER A 99 1.14 -0.62 -8.80
C SER A 99 1.77 0.25 -7.73
N GLN A 100 1.10 1.36 -7.37
CA GLN A 100 1.54 2.26 -6.29
C GLN A 100 0.35 2.78 -5.49
N MET A 101 0.46 2.77 -4.17
CA MET A 101 -0.48 3.45 -3.31
C MET A 101 -0.17 4.95 -3.30
N LEU A 102 -1.10 5.76 -3.80
CA LEU A 102 -0.94 7.22 -3.89
C LEU A 102 -1.14 7.89 -2.52
N LYS A 103 -0.50 9.03 -2.29
CA LYS A 103 -0.56 9.78 -1.02
C LYS A 103 -1.98 10.15 -0.58
N ASP A 104 -2.91 10.28 -1.52
CA ASP A 104 -4.33 10.57 -1.24
C ASP A 104 -5.16 9.32 -0.91
N GLY A 105 -4.53 8.14 -0.90
CA GLY A 105 -5.15 6.85 -0.60
C GLY A 105 -5.86 6.21 -1.78
N ARG A 106 -5.68 6.72 -3.02
CA ARG A 106 -6.03 6.00 -4.25
C ARG A 106 -4.91 5.03 -4.61
N LEU A 107 -5.23 4.03 -5.42
CA LEU A 107 -4.25 3.12 -6.02
C LEU A 107 -4.00 3.52 -7.47
N TYR A 108 -2.75 3.61 -7.88
CA TYR A 108 -2.31 3.70 -9.27
C TYR A 108 -1.92 2.31 -9.76
N MET A 109 -2.29 1.98 -11.00
CA MET A 109 -1.93 0.74 -11.66
C MET A 109 -1.67 1.03 -13.14
N ALA A 110 -0.60 0.48 -13.69
CA ALA A 110 -0.22 0.78 -15.07
C ALA A 110 0.50 -0.39 -15.75
N GLY A 111 0.41 -0.41 -17.07
CA GLY A 111 1.04 -1.43 -17.88
C GLY A 111 0.27 -2.74 -17.90
N GLY A 112 1.01 -3.80 -18.00
CA GLY A 112 0.64 -5.19 -18.17
C GLY A 112 1.35 -5.77 -19.36
N GLU A 113 2.26 -6.72 -19.13
CA GLU A 113 2.97 -7.45 -20.19
C GLU A 113 1.95 -8.10 -21.14
N TYR A 114 0.91 -8.69 -20.54
CA TYR A 114 -0.22 -9.24 -21.26
C TYR A 114 -1.51 -8.48 -20.96
N GLY A 115 -2.38 -8.38 -21.95
CA GLY A 115 -3.70 -7.79 -21.81
C GLY A 115 -3.95 -6.61 -22.73
N THR A 116 -4.76 -5.68 -22.27
CA THR A 116 -5.16 -4.47 -23.03
C THR A 116 -4.70 -3.18 -22.34
N GLY A 117 -3.87 -3.30 -21.30
CA GLY A 117 -3.41 -2.22 -20.46
C GLY A 117 -2.01 -1.68 -20.79
N ASP A 118 -1.30 -2.27 -21.72
CA ASP A 118 0.09 -2.01 -22.11
C ASP A 118 0.45 -0.52 -22.28
N ARG A 119 -0.51 0.31 -22.67
CA ARG A 119 -0.34 1.75 -22.98
C ARG A 119 -1.06 2.68 -22.02
N ASN A 120 -1.56 2.17 -20.92
CA ASN A 120 -2.45 2.93 -20.06
C ASN A 120 -2.16 2.72 -18.58
N GLY A 121 -2.41 3.76 -17.80
CA GLY A 121 -2.62 3.65 -16.36
C GLY A 121 -4.08 3.81 -15.99
N GLU A 122 -4.42 3.38 -14.81
CA GLU A 122 -5.72 3.56 -14.15
C GLU A 122 -5.51 3.91 -12.69
N THR A 123 -6.43 4.66 -12.12
CA THR A 123 -6.47 4.89 -10.67
C THR A 123 -7.74 4.31 -10.08
N TYR A 124 -7.61 3.62 -8.95
CA TYR A 124 -8.74 3.09 -8.19
C TYR A 124 -9.02 3.99 -6.98
N ASN A 125 -10.29 4.37 -6.79
CA ASN A 125 -10.73 5.13 -5.64
C ASN A 125 -11.48 4.21 -4.65
N PRO A 126 -10.90 3.89 -3.49
CA PRO A 126 -11.53 2.98 -2.52
C PRO A 126 -12.78 3.56 -1.83
N LEU A 127 -13.00 4.89 -1.89
CA LEU A 127 -14.19 5.52 -1.32
C LEU A 127 -15.44 5.31 -2.17
N THR A 128 -15.27 5.15 -3.48
CA THR A 128 -16.39 5.01 -4.44
C THR A 128 -16.43 3.63 -5.08
N ASP A 129 -15.41 2.78 -4.83
CA ASP A 129 -15.21 1.49 -5.50
C ASP A 129 -15.27 1.67 -7.03
N THR A 130 -14.46 2.58 -7.57
CA THR A 130 -14.45 2.90 -9.00
C THR A 130 -13.04 3.06 -9.56
N TRP A 131 -12.87 2.64 -10.80
CA TRP A 131 -11.67 2.84 -11.60
C TRP A 131 -11.82 4.03 -12.55
N THR A 132 -10.73 4.76 -12.76
CA THR A 132 -10.65 5.88 -13.70
C THR A 132 -9.40 5.72 -14.56
N MET A 133 -9.54 5.84 -15.87
CA MET A 133 -8.39 5.84 -16.79
C MET A 133 -7.52 7.06 -16.52
N ALA A 134 -6.22 6.85 -16.37
CA ALA A 134 -5.25 7.94 -16.34
C ALA A 134 -5.12 8.61 -17.72
N GLY A 135 -4.58 9.82 -17.74
CA GLY A 135 -4.32 10.54 -18.99
C GLY A 135 -3.43 9.76 -19.96
N PRO A 136 -3.39 10.14 -21.24
CA PRO A 136 -2.61 9.42 -22.24
C PRO A 136 -1.11 9.57 -21.98
N LEU A 137 -0.34 8.54 -22.33
CA LEU A 137 1.12 8.60 -22.35
C LEU A 137 1.60 9.63 -23.40
N PRO A 138 2.69 10.35 -23.12
CA PRO A 138 3.29 11.25 -24.10
C PRO A 138 3.90 10.48 -25.27
N VAL A 139 4.09 11.14 -26.39
CA VAL A 139 4.81 10.60 -27.56
C VAL A 139 6.27 11.05 -27.50
N THR A 140 7.20 10.14 -27.73
CA THR A 140 8.65 10.44 -27.70
C THR A 140 9.12 11.16 -28.96
N SER A 141 8.49 10.93 -30.11
CA SER A 141 8.83 11.53 -31.37
C SER A 141 7.60 11.74 -32.25
N ILE A 142 7.34 13.01 -32.61
CA ILE A 142 6.30 13.37 -33.59
C ILE A 142 6.63 12.80 -34.99
N ALA A 143 7.90 12.62 -35.30
CA ALA A 143 8.35 12.16 -36.63
C ALA A 143 8.15 10.64 -36.82
N LEU A 144 8.22 9.85 -35.76
CA LEU A 144 8.08 8.39 -35.82
C LEU A 144 6.70 7.91 -35.40
N LEU A 145 5.88 8.75 -34.74
CA LEU A 145 4.57 8.39 -34.15
C LEU A 145 4.65 7.19 -33.20
N GLU A 146 5.83 6.95 -32.60
CA GLU A 146 6.04 5.88 -31.65
C GLU A 146 5.47 6.30 -30.30
N GLN A 147 4.46 5.57 -29.87
CA GLN A 147 3.83 5.76 -28.58
C GLN A 147 4.52 4.88 -27.54
N LEU A 148 4.82 5.48 -26.39
CA LEU A 148 5.32 4.74 -25.23
C LEU A 148 4.36 3.63 -24.82
N GLN A 149 4.91 2.52 -24.35
CA GLN A 149 4.16 1.37 -23.82
C GLN A 149 4.84 0.93 -22.53
N ILE A 150 4.06 0.79 -21.49
CA ILE A 150 4.56 0.49 -20.14
C ILE A 150 4.87 -1.00 -20.02
N TYR A 151 3.99 -1.88 -20.50
CA TYR A 151 4.08 -3.33 -20.30
C TYR A 151 4.25 -3.67 -18.79
N ASP A 152 5.26 -4.43 -18.42
CA ASP A 152 5.68 -4.84 -17.09
C ASP A 152 6.65 -3.87 -16.40
N GLY A 153 6.94 -2.76 -17.05
CA GLY A 153 7.87 -1.76 -16.52
C GLY A 153 7.57 -1.32 -15.09
N ASN A 154 8.59 -1.28 -14.27
CA ASN A 154 8.54 -0.92 -12.85
C ASN A 154 8.05 0.50 -12.58
N SER A 155 7.51 0.72 -11.37
CA SER A 155 7.17 2.05 -10.90
C SER A 155 7.59 2.29 -9.44
N VAL A 156 7.82 3.55 -9.07
CA VAL A 156 8.11 3.95 -7.70
C VAL A 156 7.51 5.32 -7.39
N MET A 157 6.92 5.45 -6.21
CA MET A 157 6.42 6.72 -5.67
C MET A 157 7.59 7.65 -5.34
N LEU A 158 7.61 8.84 -5.92
CA LEU A 158 8.60 9.88 -5.65
C LEU A 158 8.26 10.70 -4.40
N PRO A 159 9.23 11.42 -3.79
CA PRO A 159 8.99 12.23 -2.59
C PRO A 159 7.90 13.30 -2.76
N ASP A 160 7.74 13.86 -3.94
CA ASP A 160 6.70 14.85 -4.27
C ASP A 160 5.30 14.25 -4.44
N GLY A 161 5.17 12.92 -4.39
CA GLY A 161 3.91 12.20 -4.52
C GLY A 161 3.53 11.83 -5.95
N LYS A 162 4.43 12.06 -6.90
CA LYS A 162 4.30 11.56 -8.28
C LYS A 162 4.85 10.14 -8.39
N VAL A 163 4.52 9.46 -9.48
CA VAL A 163 5.02 8.11 -9.75
C VAL A 163 6.00 8.16 -10.91
N LEU A 164 7.24 7.74 -10.68
CA LEU A 164 8.19 7.42 -11.74
C LEU A 164 7.80 6.04 -12.28
N GLN A 165 7.60 5.94 -13.60
CA GLN A 165 7.14 4.76 -14.30
C GLN A 165 8.07 4.48 -15.49
N ASN A 166 8.62 3.27 -15.56
CA ASN A 166 9.33 2.80 -16.74
C ASN A 166 8.38 2.47 -17.89
N CYS A 167 8.85 2.64 -19.11
CA CYS A 167 8.20 2.22 -20.35
C CYS A 167 9.14 1.26 -21.08
N VAL A 168 8.68 0.05 -21.36
CA VAL A 168 9.48 -0.98 -22.02
C VAL A 168 9.65 -0.69 -23.52
N LEU A 169 8.64 -0.14 -24.17
CA LEU A 169 8.69 0.21 -25.59
C LEU A 169 8.50 1.71 -25.83
N PRO A 170 9.13 2.29 -26.88
CA PRO A 170 9.95 1.67 -27.93
C PRO A 170 11.36 1.28 -27.47
N THR A 171 11.82 1.79 -26.31
CA THR A 171 13.08 1.38 -25.69
C THR A 171 12.88 1.24 -24.20
N SER A 172 13.39 0.16 -23.60
CA SER A 172 13.26 -0.08 -22.15
C SER A 172 14.05 0.90 -21.26
N THR A 173 14.70 1.91 -21.87
CA THR A 173 15.32 3.03 -21.15
C THR A 173 14.37 4.20 -20.92
N ASP A 174 13.21 4.23 -21.58
CA ASP A 174 12.27 5.34 -21.50
C ASP A 174 11.50 5.35 -20.17
N ASN A 175 11.28 6.54 -19.63
CA ASN A 175 10.52 6.73 -18.40
C ASN A 175 9.52 7.87 -18.53
N VAL A 176 8.45 7.79 -17.75
CA VAL A 176 7.49 8.86 -17.56
C VAL A 176 7.27 9.14 -16.07
N ILE A 177 6.76 10.32 -15.76
CA ILE A 177 6.28 10.67 -14.42
C ILE A 177 4.77 10.88 -14.51
N PHE A 178 4.01 10.09 -13.75
CA PHE A 178 2.58 10.28 -13.55
C PHE A 178 2.34 11.26 -12.40
N ASP A 179 1.55 12.29 -12.65
CA ASP A 179 1.11 13.25 -11.63
C ASP A 179 -0.35 12.96 -11.25
N PRO A 180 -0.61 12.41 -10.04
CA PRO A 180 -1.96 12.04 -9.63
C PRO A 180 -2.89 13.23 -9.34
N VAL A 181 -2.36 14.47 -9.26
CA VAL A 181 -3.15 15.68 -9.05
C VAL A 181 -3.75 16.18 -10.35
N THR A 182 -2.97 16.10 -11.44
CA THR A 182 -3.41 16.54 -12.77
C THR A 182 -3.87 15.38 -13.64
N ASP A 183 -3.72 14.14 -13.15
CA ASP A 183 -4.05 12.89 -13.84
C ASP A 183 -3.37 12.80 -15.23
N SER A 184 -2.09 13.14 -15.29
CA SER A 184 -1.34 13.25 -16.54
C SER A 184 0.08 12.73 -16.43
N TYR A 185 0.66 12.36 -17.57
CA TYR A 185 2.04 11.91 -17.70
C TYR A 185 2.92 12.99 -18.33
N ALA A 186 4.16 13.07 -17.88
CA ALA A 186 5.24 13.82 -18.49
C ALA A 186 6.43 12.91 -18.77
N LEU A 187 7.24 13.22 -19.79
CA LEU A 187 8.51 12.51 -20.02
C LEU A 187 9.46 12.70 -18.84
N ALA A 188 10.16 11.63 -18.48
CA ALA A 188 11.20 11.61 -17.47
C ALA A 188 12.57 11.31 -18.10
N PRO A 189 13.69 11.51 -17.38
CA PRO A 189 15.01 11.11 -17.84
C PRO A 189 15.07 9.62 -18.13
N THR A 190 15.78 9.26 -19.21
CA THR A 190 16.00 7.86 -19.59
C THR A 190 17.05 7.20 -18.70
N CYS A 191 16.89 5.90 -18.41
CA CYS A 191 17.93 5.06 -17.82
C CYS A 191 19.14 4.98 -18.75
N LEU A 192 20.27 4.52 -18.26
CA LEU A 192 21.45 4.24 -19.04
C LEU A 192 21.44 2.80 -19.58
N GLY A 193 20.90 1.84 -18.81
CA GLY A 193 20.65 0.45 -19.19
C GLY A 193 19.17 0.18 -19.45
N GLY A 194 18.85 -0.98 -20.04
CA GLY A 194 17.46 -1.41 -20.22
C GLY A 194 16.81 -1.78 -18.89
N ALA A 195 15.60 -1.31 -18.69
CA ALA A 195 14.83 -1.53 -17.44
C ALA A 195 13.59 -2.42 -17.65
N ASP A 196 13.62 -3.27 -18.66
CA ASP A 196 12.72 -4.38 -18.88
C ASP A 196 13.12 -5.51 -17.92
N GLU A 197 12.19 -6.16 -17.23
CA GLU A 197 12.45 -7.21 -16.23
C GLU A 197 13.48 -6.80 -15.15
N ALA A 198 13.48 -5.55 -14.74
CA ALA A 198 14.52 -4.98 -13.89
C ALA A 198 13.99 -4.55 -12.53
N ALA A 199 14.55 -5.08 -11.44
CA ALA A 199 14.14 -4.72 -10.09
C ALA A 199 14.48 -3.28 -9.74
N TRP A 200 13.46 -2.52 -9.33
CA TRP A 200 13.59 -1.17 -8.79
C TRP A 200 13.36 -1.16 -7.29
N LEU A 201 14.26 -0.52 -6.55
CA LEU A 201 14.16 -0.46 -5.09
C LEU A 201 14.40 0.97 -4.57
N LYS A 202 13.45 1.49 -3.81
CA LYS A 202 13.62 2.77 -3.11
C LYS A 202 14.60 2.60 -1.95
N LEU A 203 15.60 3.49 -1.88
CA LEU A 203 16.59 3.54 -0.81
C LEU A 203 16.20 4.58 0.27
N PRO A 204 16.83 4.53 1.47
CA PRO A 204 16.53 5.46 2.56
C PRO A 204 16.77 6.94 2.25
N ASP A 205 17.62 7.26 1.28
CA ASP A 205 17.88 8.62 0.77
C ASP A 205 16.87 9.06 -0.30
N ASN A 206 15.82 8.25 -0.56
CA ASN A 206 14.82 8.39 -1.62
C ASN A 206 15.35 8.21 -3.05
N SER A 207 16.61 7.83 -3.25
CA SER A 207 17.06 7.39 -4.57
C SER A 207 16.45 6.04 -4.92
N ILE A 208 16.36 5.73 -6.22
CA ILE A 208 15.79 4.49 -6.73
C ILE A 208 16.92 3.67 -7.33
N LEU A 209 17.28 2.57 -6.68
CA LEU A 209 18.28 1.64 -7.18
C LEU A 209 17.66 0.77 -8.28
N PHE A 210 18.38 0.57 -9.34
CA PHE A 210 18.03 -0.23 -10.50
C PHE A 210 19.15 -1.22 -10.83
N ILE A 211 18.81 -2.46 -11.09
CA ILE A 211 19.74 -3.52 -11.53
C ILE A 211 19.45 -3.80 -13.01
N ASP A 212 20.48 -3.63 -13.85
CA ASP A 212 20.42 -3.97 -15.27
C ASP A 212 20.51 -5.49 -15.47
N ILE A 213 19.49 -6.10 -16.05
CA ILE A 213 19.44 -7.55 -16.29
C ILE A 213 20.28 -8.00 -17.50
N TYR A 214 20.76 -7.10 -18.33
CA TYR A 214 21.63 -7.43 -19.47
C TYR A 214 23.12 -7.30 -19.15
N SER A 215 23.46 -6.91 -17.93
CA SER A 215 24.84 -6.70 -17.50
C SER A 215 25.01 -6.81 -15.97
N TYR A 216 26.23 -6.56 -15.50
CA TYR A 216 26.52 -6.41 -14.06
C TYR A 216 26.38 -4.95 -13.58
N ASN A 217 25.76 -4.06 -14.37
CA ASN A 217 25.65 -2.66 -13.99
C ASN A 217 24.47 -2.43 -13.05
N SER A 218 24.59 -1.37 -12.26
CA SER A 218 23.47 -0.77 -11.55
C SER A 218 23.44 0.73 -11.74
N GLU A 219 22.30 1.31 -11.51
CA GLU A 219 22.05 2.74 -11.64
C GLU A 219 21.18 3.22 -10.49
N ARG A 220 21.25 4.52 -10.21
CA ARG A 220 20.32 5.15 -9.30
C ARG A 220 19.66 6.38 -9.92
N TYR A 221 18.35 6.42 -9.86
CA TYR A 221 17.62 7.68 -10.08
C TYR A 221 17.70 8.54 -8.82
N ILE A 222 18.19 9.77 -8.99
CA ILE A 222 18.28 10.76 -7.91
C ILE A 222 17.16 11.79 -8.09
N PRO A 223 16.08 11.75 -7.28
CA PRO A 223 14.92 12.63 -7.47
C PRO A 223 15.28 14.13 -7.42
N ALA A 224 16.21 14.52 -6.54
CA ALA A 224 16.65 15.91 -6.41
C ALA A 224 17.37 16.45 -7.67
N LEU A 225 17.97 15.57 -8.47
CA LEU A 225 18.64 15.92 -9.72
C LEU A 225 17.75 15.67 -10.95
N ASN A 226 16.66 14.93 -10.76
CA ASN A 226 15.83 14.39 -11.85
C ASN A 226 16.71 13.70 -12.90
N ALA A 227 17.56 12.76 -12.48
CA ALA A 227 18.54 12.12 -13.35
C ALA A 227 18.90 10.72 -12.86
N TRP A 228 19.18 9.83 -13.82
CA TRP A 228 19.81 8.53 -13.58
C TRP A 228 21.33 8.69 -13.56
N LEU A 229 21.98 8.09 -12.59
CA LEU A 229 23.43 8.06 -12.43
C LEU A 229 23.87 6.61 -12.38
N ARG A 230 24.99 6.31 -13.07
CA ARG A 230 25.61 4.99 -12.95
C ARG A 230 26.09 4.77 -11.52
N ASP A 231 25.87 3.57 -11.02
CA ASP A 231 26.33 3.13 -9.71
C ASP A 231 27.37 2.00 -9.84
N ASP A 232 27.75 1.38 -8.73
CA ASP A 232 28.74 0.31 -8.70
C ASP A 232 28.23 -0.96 -9.41
N THR A 233 29.14 -1.89 -9.72
CA THR A 233 28.82 -3.12 -10.45
C THR A 233 28.55 -4.28 -9.51
N LEU A 234 27.58 -5.13 -9.87
CA LEU A 234 27.25 -6.33 -9.11
C LEU A 234 28.41 -7.34 -9.13
N PRO A 235 28.75 -7.94 -7.98
CA PRO A 235 29.80 -8.96 -7.90
C PRO A 235 29.37 -10.34 -8.41
N VAL A 236 28.06 -10.56 -8.57
CA VAL A 236 27.43 -11.84 -8.93
C VAL A 236 26.27 -11.62 -9.90
N LEU A 237 25.97 -12.65 -10.70
CA LEU A 237 24.85 -12.65 -11.62
C LEU A 237 23.57 -13.02 -10.87
N LEU A 238 22.61 -12.12 -10.81
CA LEU A 238 21.33 -12.34 -10.14
C LEU A 238 20.22 -12.80 -11.10
N TYR A 239 20.21 -12.29 -12.33
CA TYR A 239 19.24 -12.69 -13.34
C TYR A 239 19.60 -14.04 -13.97
N ASP A 240 18.61 -14.80 -14.45
CA ASP A 240 18.85 -15.97 -15.26
C ASP A 240 19.12 -15.58 -16.73
N VAL A 241 19.85 -16.44 -17.43
CA VAL A 241 20.29 -16.16 -18.81
C VAL A 241 19.30 -16.65 -19.88
N PHE A 242 18.16 -17.20 -19.47
CA PHE A 242 17.17 -17.78 -20.37
C PHE A 242 15.94 -16.89 -20.50
N GLY A 243 15.29 -16.53 -19.36
CA GLY A 243 14.14 -15.61 -19.29
C GLY A 243 14.55 -14.17 -18.98
N TYR A 244 15.75 -13.96 -18.44
CA TYR A 244 16.22 -12.69 -17.88
C TYR A 244 15.48 -12.24 -16.60
N GLU A 245 14.79 -13.17 -15.96
CA GLU A 245 14.06 -12.92 -14.74
C GLU A 245 14.97 -12.56 -13.55
N LEU A 246 14.44 -11.79 -12.63
CA LEU A 246 15.06 -11.40 -11.38
C LEU A 246 14.13 -11.67 -10.19
N GLY A 247 14.69 -11.86 -9.02
CA GLY A 247 13.93 -11.97 -7.79
C GLY A 247 13.72 -10.63 -7.09
N ALA A 248 12.88 -10.64 -6.06
CA ALA A 248 12.52 -9.45 -5.30
C ALA A 248 13.70 -8.82 -4.54
N GLY A 249 13.69 -7.48 -4.42
CA GLY A 249 14.63 -6.69 -3.64
C GLY A 249 14.00 -6.04 -2.40
N PHE A 250 14.78 -5.89 -1.32
CA PHE A 250 14.32 -5.29 -0.05
C PHE A 250 15.38 -4.41 0.58
N VAL A 251 14.96 -3.30 1.19
CA VAL A 251 15.82 -2.60 2.15
C VAL A 251 15.68 -3.29 3.50
N LEU A 252 16.81 -3.73 4.06
CA LEU A 252 16.90 -4.43 5.33
C LEU A 252 16.86 -3.45 6.52
N PRO A 253 16.55 -3.92 7.73
CA PRO A 253 16.53 -3.06 8.92
C PRO A 253 17.85 -2.36 9.27
N ASP A 254 18.97 -2.80 8.68
CA ASP A 254 20.29 -2.17 8.82
C ASP A 254 20.59 -1.12 7.73
N GLY A 255 19.66 -0.87 6.82
CA GLY A 255 19.76 0.13 5.75
C GLY A 255 20.40 -0.35 4.45
N ARG A 256 20.92 -1.58 4.40
CA ARG A 256 21.39 -2.17 3.16
C ARG A 256 20.21 -2.64 2.31
N ALA A 257 20.36 -2.63 0.99
CA ALA A 257 19.47 -3.38 0.12
C ALA A 257 19.97 -4.83 -0.03
N PHE A 258 19.02 -5.74 -0.19
CA PHE A 258 19.28 -7.17 -0.43
C PHE A 258 18.41 -7.63 -1.60
N PHE A 259 19.00 -8.39 -2.53
CA PHE A 259 18.32 -8.93 -3.69
C PHE A 259 18.44 -10.44 -3.75
N LEU A 260 17.31 -11.09 -3.96
CA LEU A 260 17.23 -12.49 -4.33
C LEU A 260 17.50 -12.62 -5.84
N GLY A 261 18.32 -13.58 -6.25
CA GLY A 261 18.51 -13.86 -7.67
C GLY A 261 17.55 -14.94 -8.16
N SER A 262 17.24 -14.93 -9.46
CA SER A 262 16.70 -16.10 -10.17
C SER A 262 17.73 -17.23 -10.23
N THR A 263 19.01 -16.87 -10.09
CA THR A 263 20.12 -17.81 -9.83
C THR A 263 20.20 -18.13 -8.33
N PRO A 264 21.01 -19.11 -7.89
CA PRO A 264 21.22 -19.36 -6.45
C PRO A 264 22.04 -18.29 -5.73
N LEU A 265 22.24 -17.15 -6.34
CA LEU A 265 23.08 -16.08 -5.80
C LEU A 265 22.20 -14.95 -5.26
N THR A 266 22.74 -14.24 -4.28
CA THR A 266 22.14 -13.05 -3.70
C THR A 266 23.19 -11.94 -3.62
N ALA A 267 22.76 -10.70 -3.49
CA ALA A 267 23.65 -9.57 -3.34
C ALA A 267 23.15 -8.56 -2.33
N TYR A 268 24.08 -7.92 -1.65
CA TYR A 268 23.86 -6.76 -0.80
C TYR A 268 24.34 -5.51 -1.50
N TYR A 269 23.58 -4.44 -1.37
CA TYR A 269 23.99 -3.09 -1.73
C TYR A 269 23.99 -2.19 -0.50
N THR A 270 25.11 -1.49 -0.26
CA THR A 270 25.23 -0.49 0.81
C THR A 270 25.17 0.89 0.19
N PRO A 271 24.07 1.66 0.42
CA PRO A 271 23.94 3.01 -0.10
C PRO A 271 25.05 3.93 0.45
N SER A 272 25.52 4.86 -0.37
CA SER A 272 26.46 5.92 0.08
C SER A 272 25.79 6.95 0.98
N GLY A 273 24.46 7.11 0.89
CA GLY A 273 23.70 8.16 1.57
C GLY A 273 23.73 9.52 0.87
N ASP A 274 24.38 9.61 -0.28
CA ASP A 274 24.43 10.80 -1.12
C ASP A 274 24.44 10.44 -2.62
N THR A 275 24.90 11.35 -3.49
CA THR A 275 24.93 11.11 -4.95
C THR A 275 26.15 10.33 -5.42
N SER A 276 27.08 9.96 -4.54
CA SER A 276 28.20 9.06 -4.89
C SER A 276 27.73 7.61 -4.99
N MET A 277 28.53 6.79 -5.67
CA MET A 277 28.24 5.35 -5.81
C MET A 277 28.18 4.68 -4.45
N GLY A 278 27.24 3.75 -4.28
CA GLY A 278 27.23 2.80 -3.19
C GLY A 278 28.23 1.67 -3.41
N THR A 279 28.07 0.56 -2.71
CA THR A 279 28.94 -0.60 -2.86
C THR A 279 28.16 -1.91 -2.86
N TRP A 280 28.49 -2.80 -3.78
CA TRP A 280 27.94 -4.14 -3.84
C TRP A 280 28.81 -5.17 -3.14
N ALA A 281 28.18 -6.18 -2.56
CA ALA A 281 28.82 -7.36 -2.01
C ALA A 281 27.97 -8.60 -2.30
N ALA A 282 28.61 -9.75 -2.56
CA ALA A 282 27.90 -11.02 -2.67
C ALA A 282 27.22 -11.36 -1.33
N GLY A 283 25.98 -11.82 -1.41
CA GLY A 283 25.23 -12.35 -0.28
C GLY A 283 25.43 -13.86 -0.09
N PRO A 284 24.75 -14.47 0.88
CA PRO A 284 24.77 -15.92 1.07
C PRO A 284 24.05 -16.62 -0.09
N PRO A 285 24.55 -17.79 -0.54
CA PRO A 285 23.87 -18.53 -1.60
C PRO A 285 22.50 -19.06 -1.11
N ILE A 286 21.53 -19.08 -2.01
CA ILE A 286 20.26 -19.76 -1.79
C ILE A 286 20.51 -21.27 -1.70
N PRO A 287 19.94 -22.00 -0.71
CA PRO A 287 20.14 -23.42 -0.52
C PRO A 287 19.70 -24.25 -1.74
N ASP A 288 20.21 -25.46 -1.85
CA ASP A 288 19.80 -26.51 -2.80
C ASP A 288 19.86 -26.08 -4.28
N SER A 289 20.64 -25.03 -4.57
CA SER A 289 20.73 -24.42 -5.91
C SER A 289 19.37 -23.91 -6.42
N LEU A 290 18.48 -23.48 -5.52
CA LEU A 290 17.21 -22.83 -5.87
C LEU A 290 17.45 -21.37 -6.27
N GLY A 291 16.45 -20.77 -6.90
CA GLY A 291 16.39 -19.35 -7.25
C GLY A 291 14.99 -18.77 -7.03
N ALA A 292 14.90 -17.45 -6.99
CA ALA A 292 13.66 -16.71 -6.89
C ALA A 292 13.27 -16.22 -8.30
N VAL A 293 12.94 -17.16 -9.19
CA VAL A 293 12.62 -16.87 -10.59
C VAL A 293 11.25 -16.19 -10.63
N ASP A 294 11.22 -14.88 -10.82
CA ASP A 294 10.02 -14.04 -10.85
C ASP A 294 9.08 -14.38 -9.66
N ALA A 295 9.62 -14.36 -8.46
CA ALA A 295 8.96 -14.95 -7.31
C ALA A 295 8.53 -13.91 -6.27
N ALA A 296 7.38 -14.16 -5.64
CA ALA A 296 6.90 -13.33 -4.53
C ALA A 296 7.80 -13.46 -3.30
N ALA A 297 8.01 -12.35 -2.62
CA ALA A 297 8.61 -12.29 -1.30
C ALA A 297 8.03 -11.12 -0.48
N ALA A 298 8.16 -11.21 0.86
CA ALA A 298 7.67 -10.18 1.77
C ALA A 298 8.62 -10.02 2.97
N MET A 299 8.85 -8.77 3.38
CA MET A 299 9.61 -8.47 4.58
C MET A 299 8.70 -8.53 5.79
N MET A 300 8.91 -9.51 6.65
CA MET A 300 8.17 -9.70 7.89
C MET A 300 8.52 -8.64 8.94
N PRO A 301 7.62 -8.35 9.89
CA PRO A 301 7.89 -7.37 10.95
C PRO A 301 9.14 -7.64 11.79
N ASN A 302 9.58 -8.90 11.89
CA ASN A 302 10.82 -9.29 12.57
C ASN A 302 12.10 -8.99 11.77
N GLY A 303 11.97 -8.41 10.56
CA GLY A 303 13.06 -8.07 9.65
C GLY A 303 13.58 -9.21 8.78
N LYS A 304 13.04 -10.43 8.92
CA LYS A 304 13.33 -11.53 8.00
C LYS A 304 12.49 -11.41 6.73
N ILE A 305 12.91 -12.09 5.69
CA ILE A 305 12.19 -12.14 4.40
C ILE A 305 11.59 -13.54 4.24
N LEU A 306 10.28 -13.62 4.07
CA LEU A 306 9.61 -14.82 3.57
C LEU A 306 9.71 -14.79 2.04
N CYS A 307 10.21 -15.86 1.43
CA CYS A 307 10.34 -15.95 -0.02
C CYS A 307 9.91 -17.32 -0.56
N ALA A 308 9.35 -17.30 -1.76
CA ALA A 308 9.11 -18.49 -2.56
C ALA A 308 10.29 -18.73 -3.50
N LEU A 309 10.73 -19.97 -3.62
CA LEU A 309 11.89 -20.37 -4.42
C LEU A 309 11.54 -21.58 -5.27
N SER A 310 12.19 -21.73 -6.42
CA SER A 310 12.10 -22.92 -7.27
C SER A 310 13.46 -23.32 -7.81
N GLN A 311 13.51 -24.41 -8.57
CA GLN A 311 14.71 -24.73 -9.34
C GLN A 311 14.96 -23.63 -10.36
N GLN A 312 16.27 -23.38 -10.61
CA GLN A 312 16.69 -22.38 -11.59
C GLN A 312 16.17 -22.71 -12.98
N ALA A 313 15.95 -21.65 -13.78
CA ALA A 313 15.68 -21.77 -15.20
C ALA A 313 16.76 -22.64 -15.89
N VAL A 314 16.31 -23.47 -16.83
CA VAL A 314 17.17 -24.25 -17.70
C VAL A 314 16.76 -24.00 -19.14
N HIS A 315 17.63 -24.32 -20.09
CA HIS A 315 17.32 -24.16 -21.51
C HIS A 315 15.95 -24.77 -21.85
N ASP A 316 15.10 -23.99 -22.51
CA ASP A 316 13.72 -24.34 -22.90
C ASP A 316 12.70 -24.51 -21.73
N THR A 317 13.08 -24.21 -20.48
CA THR A 317 12.16 -24.26 -19.34
C THR A 317 12.57 -23.23 -18.27
N GLU A 318 11.91 -22.09 -18.27
CA GLU A 318 12.22 -20.97 -17.39
C GLU A 318 11.65 -21.16 -15.99
N PHE A 319 10.40 -21.59 -15.89
CA PHE A 319 9.66 -21.71 -14.62
C PHE A 319 9.42 -23.16 -14.23
N LEU A 320 10.13 -23.63 -13.23
CA LEU A 320 10.10 -25.03 -12.78
C LEU A 320 9.23 -25.23 -11.53
N LEU A 321 8.66 -26.43 -11.41
CA LEU A 321 7.99 -26.90 -10.20
C LEU A 321 8.96 -27.74 -9.35
N PRO A 322 8.68 -27.94 -8.06
CA PRO A 322 7.69 -27.25 -7.23
C PRO A 322 8.25 -25.95 -6.64
N ALA A 323 7.39 -25.21 -5.92
CA ALA A 323 7.82 -24.09 -5.09
C ALA A 323 8.17 -24.55 -3.67
N TRP A 324 9.24 -24.01 -3.11
CA TRP A 324 9.67 -24.11 -1.71
C TRP A 324 9.49 -22.76 -1.04
N PHE A 325 9.32 -22.74 0.30
CA PHE A 325 9.23 -21.52 1.07
C PHE A 325 10.38 -21.45 2.08
N TYR A 326 11.00 -20.27 2.21
CA TYR A 326 12.13 -20.04 3.11
C TYR A 326 11.95 -18.74 3.88
N GLU A 327 12.42 -18.69 5.13
CA GLU A 327 12.76 -17.46 5.84
C GLU A 327 14.24 -17.15 5.63
N PHE A 328 14.55 -15.97 5.12
CA PHE A 328 15.90 -15.44 5.10
C PHE A 328 16.13 -14.52 6.28
N ASP A 329 17.16 -14.78 7.07
CA ASP A 329 17.60 -13.98 8.21
C ASP A 329 18.91 -13.26 7.87
N TYR A 330 18.82 -11.92 7.67
CA TYR A 330 19.96 -11.09 7.28
C TYR A 330 21.02 -10.93 8.38
N GLN A 331 20.65 -11.15 9.66
CA GLN A 331 21.57 -11.02 10.78
C GLN A 331 22.52 -12.22 10.86
N THR A 332 22.03 -13.39 10.54
CA THR A 332 22.81 -14.64 10.52
C THR A 332 23.24 -15.08 9.13
N ASN A 333 22.76 -14.40 8.08
CA ASN A 333 22.96 -14.78 6.67
C ASN A 333 22.51 -16.21 6.36
N THR A 334 21.35 -16.60 6.90
CA THR A 334 20.86 -17.98 6.75
C THR A 334 19.47 -18.00 6.13
N PHE A 335 19.28 -18.96 5.22
CA PHE A 335 17.98 -19.38 4.75
C PHE A 335 17.49 -20.58 5.57
N THR A 336 16.28 -20.53 6.07
CA THR A 336 15.66 -21.64 6.81
C THR A 336 14.38 -22.04 6.08
N GLN A 337 14.32 -23.27 5.60
CA GLN A 337 13.12 -23.79 4.94
C GLN A 337 11.97 -23.84 5.94
N VAL A 338 10.79 -23.40 5.49
CA VAL A 338 9.52 -23.56 6.19
C VAL A 338 8.60 -24.50 5.40
N SER A 339 7.64 -25.12 6.06
CA SER A 339 6.65 -25.95 5.35
C SER A 339 5.88 -25.12 4.31
N ALA A 340 5.35 -25.77 3.30
CA ALA A 340 4.43 -25.12 2.36
C ALA A 340 3.08 -24.77 3.03
N CYS A 341 2.40 -23.74 2.54
CA CYS A 341 1.17 -23.23 3.16
C CYS A 341 0.01 -24.24 3.18
N ALA A 342 -0.05 -25.16 2.21
CA ALA A 342 -1.01 -26.25 2.17
C ALA A 342 -0.53 -27.51 2.92
N GLY A 343 0.62 -27.45 3.60
CA GLY A 343 1.29 -28.58 4.27
C GLY A 343 2.29 -29.28 3.37
N GLY A 344 3.21 -30.05 3.99
CA GLY A 344 4.33 -30.68 3.30
C GLY A 344 5.51 -29.71 3.10
N ASP A 345 6.53 -30.15 2.37
CA ASP A 345 7.77 -29.40 2.18
C ASP A 345 7.71 -28.44 0.98
N THR A 346 6.77 -28.69 0.04
CA THR A 346 6.67 -27.95 -1.23
C THR A 346 5.22 -27.81 -1.68
N MET A 347 4.96 -26.83 -2.53
CA MET A 347 3.72 -26.75 -3.33
C MET A 347 3.99 -27.12 -4.79
N ASN A 348 3.08 -27.86 -5.39
CA ASN A 348 3.19 -28.25 -6.80
C ASN A 348 2.74 -27.12 -7.74
N ILE A 349 3.35 -25.96 -7.59
CA ILE A 349 3.19 -24.76 -8.43
C ILE A 349 4.58 -24.18 -8.69
N ARG A 350 4.70 -23.25 -9.62
CA ARG A 350 5.91 -22.44 -9.83
C ARG A 350 6.01 -21.39 -8.74
N CYS A 351 7.21 -20.95 -8.36
CA CYS A 351 7.35 -19.86 -7.39
C CYS A 351 6.76 -18.55 -7.92
N SER A 352 6.83 -18.30 -9.23
CA SER A 352 6.18 -17.19 -9.93
C SER A 352 4.63 -17.18 -9.80
N GLN A 353 4.01 -18.28 -9.44
CA GLN A 353 2.55 -18.39 -9.25
C GLN A 353 2.11 -18.14 -7.80
N THR A 354 3.00 -17.62 -6.96
CA THR A 354 2.68 -17.23 -5.57
C THR A 354 2.55 -15.72 -5.46
N GLY A 355 1.78 -15.24 -4.48
CA GLY A 355 1.70 -13.83 -4.09
C GLY A 355 1.87 -13.68 -2.59
N MET A 356 2.53 -12.62 -2.14
CA MET A 356 2.75 -12.32 -0.72
C MET A 356 2.46 -10.85 -0.43
N LEU A 357 1.90 -10.54 0.76
CA LEU A 357 1.60 -9.17 1.17
C LEU A 357 1.69 -9.02 2.68
N ASP A 358 2.39 -7.98 3.16
CA ASP A 358 2.39 -7.62 4.58
C ASP A 358 1.03 -7.08 5.02
N LEU A 359 0.53 -7.59 6.13
CA LEU A 359 -0.75 -7.19 6.70
C LEU A 359 -0.59 -6.29 7.94
N PRO A 360 -1.55 -5.41 8.21
CA PRO A 360 -1.51 -4.54 9.39
C PRO A 360 -1.55 -5.27 10.75
N ASP A 361 -1.92 -6.54 10.79
CA ASP A 361 -1.86 -7.38 12.01
C ASP A 361 -0.47 -8.01 12.25
N GLY A 362 0.50 -7.72 11.36
CA GLY A 362 1.88 -8.20 11.44
C GLY A 362 2.12 -9.56 10.80
N ASN A 363 1.15 -10.08 10.09
CA ASN A 363 1.21 -11.35 9.37
C ASN A 363 1.43 -11.13 7.86
N ILE A 364 1.68 -12.21 7.12
CA ILE A 364 1.81 -12.17 5.67
C ILE A 364 0.63 -12.92 5.03
N LEU A 365 -0.12 -12.26 4.15
CA LEU A 365 -1.09 -12.93 3.28
C LEU A 365 -0.35 -13.62 2.15
N VAL A 366 -0.68 -14.88 1.89
CA VAL A 366 -0.09 -15.67 0.81
C VAL A 366 -1.18 -16.25 -0.06
N SER A 367 -1.03 -16.07 -1.37
CA SER A 367 -1.89 -16.63 -2.40
C SER A 367 -1.11 -17.59 -3.30
N ALA A 368 -1.83 -18.45 -3.97
CA ALA A 368 -1.34 -19.28 -5.06
C ALA A 368 -2.32 -19.17 -6.23
N GLN A 369 -1.81 -18.94 -7.42
CA GLN A 369 -2.65 -18.88 -8.62
C GLN A 369 -3.51 -20.13 -8.77
N ASN A 370 -4.67 -19.97 -9.38
CA ASN A 370 -5.67 -21.02 -9.60
C ASN A 370 -6.15 -21.71 -8.30
N SER A 371 -5.99 -21.06 -7.16
CA SER A 371 -6.55 -21.46 -5.86
C SER A 371 -7.45 -20.34 -5.33
N ASN A 372 -8.59 -20.70 -4.73
CA ASN A 372 -9.41 -19.75 -3.99
C ASN A 372 -9.12 -19.77 -2.48
N GLN A 373 -8.19 -20.63 -2.05
CA GLN A 373 -7.73 -20.70 -0.67
C GLN A 373 -6.50 -19.79 -0.51
N TYR A 374 -6.63 -18.78 0.34
CA TYR A 374 -5.54 -17.93 0.80
C TYR A 374 -5.03 -18.41 2.16
N TYR A 375 -3.79 -18.09 2.46
CA TYR A 375 -3.14 -18.48 3.71
C TYR A 375 -2.53 -17.25 4.39
N ILE A 376 -2.45 -17.32 5.72
CA ILE A 376 -1.75 -16.35 6.55
C ILE A 376 -0.49 -17.04 7.09
N TYR A 377 0.68 -16.44 6.83
CA TYR A 377 1.90 -16.80 7.53
C TYR A 377 2.05 -15.92 8.76
N VAL A 378 2.09 -16.54 9.93
CA VAL A 378 2.28 -15.88 11.22
C VAL A 378 3.76 -15.95 11.57
N PRO A 379 4.54 -14.84 11.43
CA PRO A 379 5.97 -14.84 11.68
C PRO A 379 6.28 -15.15 13.15
N GLY A 380 7.38 -15.86 13.41
CA GLY A 380 7.95 -15.97 14.75
C GLY A 380 8.71 -14.71 15.17
N GLY A 381 9.05 -14.62 16.46
CA GLY A 381 9.87 -13.52 16.98
C GLY A 381 9.10 -12.23 17.28
N THR A 382 9.84 -11.13 17.39
CA THR A 382 9.31 -9.79 17.72
C THR A 382 9.63 -8.81 16.61
N PRO A 383 8.78 -7.79 16.38
CA PRO A 383 9.08 -6.73 15.43
C PRO A 383 10.41 -6.04 15.71
N VAL A 384 11.09 -5.62 14.63
CA VAL A 384 12.36 -4.89 14.74
C VAL A 384 12.12 -3.51 15.37
N ALA A 385 12.87 -3.19 16.41
CA ALA A 385 12.68 -1.95 17.18
C ALA A 385 12.92 -0.69 16.33
N SER A 386 13.82 -0.76 15.34
CA SER A 386 14.12 0.37 14.43
C SER A 386 12.98 0.70 13.46
N GLY A 387 12.01 -0.21 13.29
CA GLY A 387 10.84 -0.02 12.42
C GLY A 387 9.58 0.44 13.15
N VAL A 388 9.61 0.54 14.49
CA VAL A 388 8.42 0.88 15.28
C VAL A 388 8.03 2.35 15.08
N PRO A 389 6.84 2.65 14.51
CA PRO A 389 6.36 4.03 14.37
C PRO A 389 6.12 4.68 15.72
N VAL A 390 6.31 6.00 15.80
CA VAL A 390 6.02 6.78 17.01
C VAL A 390 4.96 7.82 16.70
N VAL A 391 3.79 7.70 17.33
CA VAL A 391 2.73 8.73 17.25
C VAL A 391 2.95 9.74 18.38
N SER A 392 3.24 10.99 18.04
CA SER A 392 3.52 12.06 18.99
C SER A 392 2.29 12.89 19.35
N ASN A 393 1.37 13.08 18.39
CA ASN A 393 0.16 13.86 18.61
C ASN A 393 -0.96 13.49 17.61
N ILE A 394 -2.21 13.67 18.06
CA ILE A 394 -3.41 13.61 17.21
C ILE A 394 -4.13 14.94 17.31
N THR A 395 -4.33 15.59 16.16
CA THR A 395 -5.06 16.86 16.05
C THR A 395 -6.39 16.61 15.35
N MET A 396 -7.49 17.05 15.95
CA MET A 396 -8.81 17.02 15.32
C MET A 396 -8.89 18.11 14.24
N ILE A 397 -9.26 17.73 13.03
CA ILE A 397 -9.53 18.65 11.90
C ILE A 397 -11.04 18.87 11.78
N SER A 398 -11.82 17.80 11.86
CA SER A 398 -13.28 17.78 11.97
C SER A 398 -13.70 16.62 12.87
N CYS A 399 -14.99 16.43 13.11
CA CYS A 399 -15.44 15.33 13.99
C CYS A 399 -15.18 13.93 13.42
N ASP A 400 -14.97 13.80 12.13
CA ASP A 400 -14.69 12.55 11.43
C ASP A 400 -13.25 12.47 10.89
N THR A 401 -12.51 13.57 10.89
CA THR A 401 -11.18 13.68 10.28
C THR A 401 -10.15 14.20 11.29
N PHE A 402 -9.04 13.51 11.37
CA PHE A 402 -7.94 13.80 12.28
C PHE A 402 -6.62 13.79 11.54
N MET A 403 -5.60 14.40 12.14
CA MET A 403 -4.21 14.36 11.68
C MET A 403 -3.33 13.75 12.76
N ALA A 404 -2.63 12.69 12.43
CA ALA A 404 -1.57 12.13 13.26
C ALA A 404 -0.22 12.74 12.88
N THR A 405 0.63 13.01 13.87
CA THR A 405 2.01 13.45 13.68
C THR A 405 2.95 12.57 14.49
N GLY A 406 4.15 12.32 13.96
CA GLY A 406 5.12 11.46 14.62
C GLY A 406 6.35 11.18 13.78
N THR A 407 6.85 9.95 13.81
CA THR A 407 8.01 9.50 13.02
C THR A 407 7.84 8.05 12.56
N LEU A 408 8.54 7.67 11.47
CA LEU A 408 8.52 6.33 10.89
C LEU A 408 7.13 5.85 10.42
N PHE A 409 6.26 6.74 9.98
CA PHE A 409 4.93 6.39 9.50
C PHE A 409 4.94 5.62 8.18
N ASN A 410 6.08 5.62 7.49
CA ASN A 410 6.28 4.93 6.22
C ASN A 410 7.18 3.68 6.35
N GLY A 411 7.43 3.22 7.59
CA GLY A 411 8.16 1.97 7.81
C GLY A 411 9.63 1.99 7.38
N ILE A 412 10.18 0.80 7.19
CA ILE A 412 11.60 0.58 6.90
C ILE A 412 11.88 -0.04 5.54
N SER A 413 10.88 -0.55 4.86
CA SER A 413 10.97 -1.23 3.55
C SER A 413 9.74 -0.87 2.72
N GLN A 414 9.78 -1.13 1.40
CA GLN A 414 8.56 -1.06 0.59
C GLN A 414 7.59 -2.20 0.95
N GLY A 415 8.04 -3.27 1.60
CA GLY A 415 7.21 -4.33 2.15
C GLY A 415 7.27 -5.61 1.33
N ALA A 416 6.41 -5.78 0.34
CA ALA A 416 6.34 -6.97 -0.48
C ALA A 416 6.57 -6.63 -1.97
N ALA A 417 7.07 -7.62 -2.71
CA ALA A 417 7.26 -7.54 -4.15
C ALA A 417 7.02 -8.91 -4.78
N TYR A 418 6.74 -8.93 -6.07
CA TYR A 418 6.64 -10.10 -6.91
C TYR A 418 7.69 -9.97 -8.01
N GLY A 419 8.72 -10.79 -7.94
CA GLY A 419 9.84 -10.68 -8.86
C GLY A 419 10.36 -9.25 -8.96
N ASP A 420 10.49 -8.78 -10.14
CA ASP A 420 10.81 -7.40 -10.53
C ASP A 420 9.62 -6.64 -11.14
N ASP A 421 8.50 -7.32 -11.43
CA ASP A 421 7.32 -6.76 -12.11
C ASP A 421 6.39 -5.98 -11.19
N TRP A 422 5.96 -6.57 -10.08
CA TRP A 422 4.81 -6.10 -9.34
C TRP A 422 5.18 -5.57 -7.97
N GLN A 423 5.02 -4.28 -7.80
CA GLN A 423 5.24 -3.62 -6.53
C GLN A 423 3.97 -3.73 -5.67
N MET A 424 4.12 -4.25 -4.47
CA MET A 424 3.04 -4.37 -3.48
C MET A 424 3.41 -3.59 -2.21
N PRO A 425 3.55 -2.25 -2.31
CA PRO A 425 4.05 -1.45 -1.20
C PRO A 425 3.08 -1.47 -0.01
N THR A 426 3.65 -1.54 1.19
CA THR A 426 2.95 -1.44 2.48
C THR A 426 3.59 -0.38 3.39
N ASN A 427 4.46 0.46 2.82
CA ASN A 427 5.21 1.52 3.49
C ASN A 427 4.43 2.84 3.59
N TYR A 428 3.21 2.78 4.07
CA TYR A 428 2.36 3.94 4.40
C TYR A 428 1.57 3.67 5.67
N PRO A 429 1.15 4.72 6.38
CA PRO A 429 0.49 4.56 7.66
C PRO A 429 -0.90 3.93 7.52
N ILE A 430 -1.16 2.93 8.36
CA ILE A 430 -2.50 2.38 8.62
C ILE A 430 -2.88 2.72 10.06
N ILE A 431 -4.06 3.24 10.31
CA ILE A 431 -4.56 3.50 11.66
C ILE A 431 -5.54 2.43 12.09
N ARG A 432 -5.24 1.84 13.25
CA ARG A 432 -6.03 0.83 13.91
C ARG A 432 -6.53 1.38 15.24
N LEU A 433 -7.84 1.31 15.46
CA LEU A 433 -8.53 1.73 16.69
C LEU A 433 -9.00 0.48 17.42
N GLU A 434 -8.46 0.23 18.60
CA GLU A 434 -8.72 -0.97 19.39
C GLU A 434 -9.48 -0.59 20.66
N ASN A 435 -10.54 -1.31 20.97
CA ASN A 435 -11.18 -1.22 22.26
C ASN A 435 -11.13 -2.56 22.97
N ASN A 436 -11.07 -2.53 24.29
CA ASN A 436 -11.18 -3.71 25.12
C ASN A 436 -12.64 -3.85 25.60
N ASP A 437 -13.45 -4.57 24.83
CA ASP A 437 -14.78 -4.95 25.26
C ASP A 437 -14.69 -6.16 26.19
N SER A 438 -15.22 -6.03 27.42
CA SER A 438 -15.16 -7.10 28.42
C SER A 438 -16.02 -8.32 28.06
N THR A 439 -16.96 -8.17 27.12
CA THR A 439 -17.89 -9.24 26.73
C THR A 439 -17.56 -9.84 25.37
N LEU A 440 -17.05 -9.04 24.43
CA LEU A 440 -16.76 -9.43 23.04
C LEU A 440 -15.26 -9.60 22.76
N GLY A 441 -14.39 -9.27 23.72
CA GLY A 441 -12.94 -9.19 23.51
C GLY A 441 -12.52 -7.86 22.86
N SER A 442 -11.26 -7.76 22.44
CA SER A 442 -10.76 -6.56 21.76
C SER A 442 -11.38 -6.45 20.38
N LEU A 443 -12.08 -5.35 20.10
CA LEU A 443 -12.58 -5.03 18.78
C LEU A 443 -11.61 -4.08 18.08
N VAL A 444 -11.43 -4.28 16.79
CA VAL A 444 -10.52 -3.51 15.93
C VAL A 444 -11.30 -2.82 14.82
N HIS A 445 -11.08 -1.54 14.67
CA HIS A 445 -11.61 -0.74 13.57
C HIS A 445 -10.44 -0.07 12.83
N TYR A 446 -10.40 -0.18 11.52
CA TYR A 446 -9.41 0.52 10.72
C TYR A 446 -9.95 1.87 10.26
N ALA A 447 -9.16 2.92 10.40
CA ALA A 447 -9.44 4.26 9.90
C ALA A 447 -8.63 4.49 8.63
N ARG A 448 -9.28 4.97 7.57
CA ARG A 448 -8.63 5.24 6.29
C ARG A 448 -7.65 6.40 6.42
N THR A 449 -6.40 6.18 6.05
CA THR A 449 -5.36 7.23 6.00
C THR A 449 -5.24 7.83 4.61
N PHE A 450 -4.75 9.07 4.54
CA PHE A 450 -4.54 9.80 3.30
C PHE A 450 -3.68 11.06 3.54
N ASN A 451 -3.18 11.66 2.45
CA ASN A 451 -2.36 12.87 2.45
C ASN A 451 -1.18 12.78 3.43
N TRP A 452 -0.51 11.61 3.47
CA TRP A 452 0.74 11.52 4.21
C TRP A 452 1.84 12.36 3.56
N ASN A 453 2.66 13.02 4.38
CA ASN A 453 3.68 13.95 3.88
C ASN A 453 4.89 13.25 3.25
N SER A 454 5.20 12.04 3.68
CA SER A 454 6.35 11.27 3.21
C SER A 454 5.92 10.05 2.39
N THR A 455 6.74 9.64 1.43
CA THR A 455 6.69 8.36 0.72
C THR A 455 8.01 7.61 0.89
N GLY A 456 8.91 8.13 1.70
CA GLY A 456 10.22 7.54 1.99
C GLY A 456 10.11 6.27 2.83
N ILE A 457 11.26 5.63 3.04
CA ILE A 457 11.43 4.52 3.98
C ILE A 457 12.56 4.87 4.93
N MET A 458 12.59 4.27 6.13
CA MET A 458 13.63 4.50 7.15
C MET A 458 13.89 5.99 7.43
N THR A 459 12.83 6.79 7.48
CA THR A 459 12.93 8.26 7.64
C THR A 459 13.53 8.69 8.98
N GLY A 460 13.78 7.74 9.89
CA GLY A 460 14.41 7.98 11.18
C GLY A 460 13.59 8.92 12.06
N SER A 461 14.20 10.03 12.49
CA SER A 461 13.55 11.05 13.32
C SER A 461 12.88 12.17 12.51
N MET A 462 12.81 12.07 11.20
CA MET A 462 12.12 13.08 10.38
C MET A 462 10.62 13.10 10.72
N PRO A 463 10.02 14.30 10.85
CA PRO A 463 8.60 14.39 11.17
C PRO A 463 7.72 13.85 10.06
N ASP A 464 6.85 12.91 10.42
CA ASP A 464 5.82 12.37 9.55
C ASP A 464 4.43 12.86 9.95
N THR A 465 3.55 12.99 8.98
CA THR A 465 2.14 13.32 9.19
C THR A 465 1.25 12.51 8.26
N THR A 466 0.07 12.15 8.75
CA THR A 466 -1.01 11.57 7.94
C THR A 466 -2.35 12.08 8.42
N TYR A 467 -3.27 12.31 7.50
CA TYR A 467 -4.68 12.46 7.85
C TYR A 467 -5.35 11.09 7.92
N PHE A 468 -6.40 10.99 8.72
CA PHE A 468 -7.26 9.80 8.72
C PHE A 468 -8.71 10.15 8.98
N THR A 469 -9.61 9.36 8.38
CA THR A 469 -11.05 9.45 8.61
C THR A 469 -11.55 8.25 9.39
N LEU A 470 -12.43 8.50 10.34
CA LEU A 470 -13.05 7.44 11.15
C LEU A 470 -13.99 6.58 10.29
N PRO A 471 -14.06 5.28 10.53
CA PRO A 471 -15.05 4.43 9.87
C PRO A 471 -16.47 4.84 10.28
N ALA A 472 -17.40 4.71 9.34
CA ALA A 472 -18.81 5.04 9.59
C ALA A 472 -19.38 4.20 10.73
N GLY A 473 -20.12 4.84 11.63
CA GLY A 473 -20.75 4.17 12.75
C GLY A 473 -19.83 3.76 13.89
N LEU A 474 -18.59 4.28 13.94
CA LEU A 474 -17.66 4.02 15.05
C LEU A 474 -18.31 4.44 16.38
N PRO A 475 -18.46 3.55 17.39
CA PRO A 475 -19.02 3.91 18.67
C PRO A 475 -18.23 5.00 19.40
N TYR A 476 -18.94 5.90 20.10
CA TYR A 476 -18.29 6.91 20.94
C TYR A 476 -17.78 6.29 22.22
N GLN A 477 -16.47 6.07 22.27
CA GLN A 477 -15.74 5.57 23.44
C GLN A 477 -14.25 5.88 23.27
N THR A 478 -13.45 5.61 24.30
CA THR A 478 -11.99 5.71 24.19
C THR A 478 -11.44 4.44 23.58
N TYR A 479 -10.59 4.60 22.57
CA TYR A 479 -9.84 3.55 21.87
C TYR A 479 -8.35 3.65 22.20
N ASN A 480 -7.64 2.57 21.99
CA ASN A 480 -6.21 2.56 21.78
C ASN A 480 -5.97 2.77 20.28
N LEU A 481 -5.44 3.93 19.91
CA LEU A 481 -5.02 4.19 18.54
C LEU A 481 -3.61 3.64 18.34
N VAL A 482 -3.45 2.81 17.34
CA VAL A 482 -2.18 2.22 16.91
C VAL A 482 -1.95 2.59 15.45
N LEU A 483 -0.76 3.10 15.13
CA LEU A 483 -0.33 3.32 13.76
C LEU A 483 0.56 2.15 13.34
N VAL A 484 0.31 1.61 12.15
CA VAL A 484 1.05 0.46 11.61
C VAL A 484 1.67 0.82 10.27
N ALA A 485 2.91 0.42 10.03
CA ALA A 485 3.59 0.46 8.74
C ALA A 485 4.43 -0.81 8.57
N ASN A 486 4.42 -1.43 7.39
CA ASN A 486 5.02 -2.76 7.13
C ASN A 486 4.65 -3.81 8.20
N GLY A 487 3.40 -3.85 8.63
CA GLY A 487 2.95 -4.74 9.70
C GLY A 487 3.51 -4.44 11.10
N ILE A 488 4.36 -3.42 11.26
CA ILE A 488 4.97 -3.04 12.55
C ILE A 488 4.11 -1.98 13.21
N ALA A 489 3.61 -2.30 14.42
CA ALA A 489 2.70 -1.45 15.19
C ALA A 489 3.43 -0.48 16.12
N SER A 490 2.94 0.75 16.23
CA SER A 490 3.33 1.72 17.26
C SER A 490 2.89 1.29 18.65
N ALA A 491 3.44 1.94 19.69
CA ALA A 491 2.80 1.91 21.00
C ALA A 491 1.38 2.49 20.91
N PRO A 492 0.39 1.92 21.64
CA PRO A 492 -0.97 2.44 21.63
C PRO A 492 -1.05 3.78 22.36
N ILE A 493 -1.85 4.71 21.82
CA ILE A 493 -2.17 5.97 22.50
C ILE A 493 -3.68 6.10 22.70
N PRO A 494 -4.16 6.67 23.84
CA PRO A 494 -5.58 6.90 24.06
C PRO A 494 -6.15 7.87 23.02
N PHE A 495 -7.25 7.48 22.39
CA PHE A 495 -7.96 8.27 21.40
C PHE A 495 -9.47 8.23 21.66
N THR A 496 -10.11 9.38 21.74
CA THR A 496 -11.57 9.48 21.86
C THR A 496 -12.10 10.26 20.66
N PRO A 497 -12.97 9.65 19.82
CA PRO A 497 -13.58 10.36 18.71
C PRO A 497 -14.46 11.52 19.20
N CYS A 498 -14.84 12.39 18.28
CA CYS A 498 -15.78 13.46 18.59
C CYS A 498 -17.14 12.86 18.98
N ASN A 499 -17.77 13.41 20.03
CA ASN A 499 -19.11 13.00 20.43
C ASN A 499 -20.16 13.59 19.48
N THR A 500 -20.67 12.78 18.58
CA THR A 500 -21.74 13.16 17.65
C THR A 500 -23.15 12.94 18.21
N THR A 501 -23.33 12.81 19.54
CA THR A 501 -24.66 12.74 20.19
C THR A 501 -25.36 14.10 20.21
N GLY A 502 -25.39 14.76 19.12
CA GLY A 502 -26.21 15.92 18.80
C GLY A 502 -26.55 15.80 17.34
N VAL A 503 -27.79 16.10 16.97
CA VAL A 503 -28.34 16.18 15.61
C VAL A 503 -27.20 16.26 14.56
N PRO A 504 -27.15 15.43 13.49
CA PRO A 504 -26.09 15.49 12.51
C PRO A 504 -25.76 16.94 12.21
N GLN A 505 -24.60 17.44 12.64
CA GLN A 505 -24.14 18.74 12.17
C GLN A 505 -23.89 18.52 10.68
N VAL A 506 -24.78 19.07 9.90
CA VAL A 506 -24.57 19.23 8.47
C VAL A 506 -23.23 19.94 8.34
N ASN A 507 -22.25 19.22 7.78
CA ASN A 507 -20.92 19.77 7.59
C ASN A 507 -21.05 21.15 6.94
N GLN A 508 -20.67 22.20 7.65
CA GLN A 508 -20.45 23.50 7.04
C GLN A 508 -19.18 23.38 6.17
N TYR A 509 -19.33 22.69 5.04
CA TYR A 509 -18.34 22.80 3.98
C TYR A 509 -18.48 24.18 3.35
N ASN A 510 -17.51 25.03 3.70
CA ASN A 510 -17.20 26.33 3.09
C ASN A 510 -18.40 27.25 2.81
N ASP A 511 -18.47 28.37 3.53
CA ASP A 511 -19.30 29.56 3.28
C ASP A 511 -19.23 30.12 1.82
N LYS A 512 -18.52 29.45 0.92
CA LYS A 512 -18.35 29.85 -0.48
C LYS A 512 -19.21 29.10 -1.48
N PHE A 513 -19.91 28.01 -1.08
CA PHE A 513 -20.69 27.22 -2.04
C PHE A 513 -22.11 27.74 -2.26
N ILE A 514 -22.73 28.34 -1.23
CA ILE A 514 -24.03 29.02 -1.33
C ILE A 514 -23.88 30.43 -0.80
N ASN A 515 -24.14 31.39 -1.65
CA ASN A 515 -24.24 32.79 -1.26
C ASN A 515 -25.73 33.20 -1.25
N VAL A 516 -26.13 33.90 -0.21
CA VAL A 516 -27.50 34.39 -0.03
C VAL A 516 -27.46 35.90 0.19
N TYR A 517 -28.14 36.65 -0.66
CA TYR A 517 -28.23 38.10 -0.53
C TYR A 517 -29.55 38.68 -1.09
N PRO A 518 -30.07 39.79 -0.48
CA PRO A 518 -29.61 40.32 0.78
C PRO A 518 -29.87 39.35 1.94
N ASN A 519 -29.06 39.41 2.98
CA ASN A 519 -29.29 38.71 4.23
C ASN A 519 -28.84 39.64 5.39
N PRO A 520 -29.74 40.24 6.15
CA PRO A 520 -31.21 40.03 6.17
C PRO A 520 -31.95 40.43 4.88
N ALA A 521 -33.09 39.74 4.64
CA ALA A 521 -33.94 39.96 3.49
C ALA A 521 -35.39 40.33 3.93
N SER A 522 -36.13 41.10 3.10
CA SER A 522 -37.52 41.48 3.40
C SER A 522 -38.50 40.86 2.41
N GLU A 523 -38.36 41.11 1.12
CA GLU A 523 -39.31 40.70 0.08
C GLU A 523 -38.82 39.51 -0.76
N SER A 524 -37.52 39.42 -0.93
CA SER A 524 -36.87 38.33 -1.69
C SER A 524 -35.44 38.09 -1.27
N ALA A 525 -34.95 36.89 -1.50
CA ALA A 525 -33.55 36.54 -1.34
C ALA A 525 -33.04 35.82 -2.59
N THR A 526 -31.87 36.22 -3.03
CA THR A 526 -31.15 35.58 -4.15
C THR A 526 -30.16 34.57 -3.60
N ILE A 527 -30.26 33.34 -4.06
CA ILE A 527 -29.36 32.23 -3.72
C ILE A 527 -28.48 31.94 -4.93
N VAL A 528 -27.17 32.03 -4.76
CA VAL A 528 -26.20 31.71 -5.78
C VAL A 528 -25.36 30.54 -5.31
N PHE A 529 -25.25 29.50 -6.12
CA PHE A 529 -24.40 28.33 -5.83
C PHE A 529 -23.66 27.89 -7.09
N SER A 530 -22.48 27.29 -6.90
CA SER A 530 -21.64 26.81 -7.98
C SER A 530 -21.84 25.31 -8.20
N SER A 531 -21.74 24.85 -9.45
CA SER A 531 -21.84 23.46 -9.83
C SER A 531 -20.72 23.12 -10.82
N VAL A 532 -19.94 22.08 -10.54
CA VAL A 532 -18.89 21.60 -11.45
C VAL A 532 -19.49 20.84 -12.64
N SER A 533 -20.57 20.09 -12.39
CA SER A 533 -21.33 19.35 -13.40
C SER A 533 -22.78 19.81 -13.40
N GLY A 534 -23.44 19.81 -14.55
CA GLY A 534 -24.89 19.98 -14.63
C GLY A 534 -25.60 18.90 -13.80
N GLY A 535 -26.89 19.12 -13.46
CA GLY A 535 -27.68 18.12 -12.72
C GLY A 535 -28.82 18.70 -11.94
N SER A 536 -29.70 17.86 -11.40
CA SER A 536 -30.86 18.29 -10.62
C SER A 536 -30.45 18.84 -9.26
N PHE A 537 -31.17 19.83 -8.81
CA PHE A 537 -31.08 20.34 -7.44
C PHE A 537 -32.48 20.48 -6.80
N ASN A 538 -32.51 20.45 -5.47
CA ASN A 538 -33.65 20.78 -4.66
C ASN A 538 -33.25 21.81 -3.60
N LEU A 539 -33.95 22.97 -3.60
CA LEU A 539 -33.70 24.09 -2.70
C LEU A 539 -34.92 24.27 -1.77
N LYS A 540 -34.71 24.22 -0.46
CA LYS A 540 -35.73 24.33 0.55
C LYS A 540 -35.45 25.50 1.48
N LEU A 541 -36.50 26.23 1.86
CA LEU A 541 -36.49 27.15 2.99
C LEU A 541 -37.22 26.50 4.16
N MET A 542 -36.55 26.38 5.30
CA MET A 542 -37.10 25.72 6.50
C MET A 542 -37.12 26.69 7.68
N ASN A 543 -38.20 26.67 8.47
CA ASN A 543 -38.25 27.45 9.70
C ASN A 543 -37.47 26.79 10.85
N ALA A 544 -37.43 27.45 12.03
CA ALA A 544 -36.69 26.95 13.19
C ALA A 544 -37.23 25.62 13.77
N LEU A 545 -38.46 25.23 13.41
CA LEU A 545 -39.07 23.95 13.81
C LEU A 545 -38.81 22.84 12.78
N GLY A 546 -38.04 23.12 11.72
CA GLY A 546 -37.76 22.16 10.66
C GLY A 546 -38.90 21.97 9.65
N GLN A 547 -39.91 22.85 9.66
CA GLN A 547 -40.99 22.80 8.68
C GLN A 547 -40.55 23.44 7.37
N GLU A 548 -40.87 22.80 6.26
CA GLU A 548 -40.60 23.28 4.91
C GLU A 548 -41.59 24.41 4.56
N ILE A 549 -41.06 25.60 4.26
CA ILE A 549 -41.82 26.80 3.92
C ILE A 549 -41.83 27.00 2.39
N ILE A 550 -40.69 26.81 1.75
CA ILE A 550 -40.55 26.87 0.29
C ILE A 550 -39.79 25.62 -0.16
N ASN A 551 -40.19 25.04 -1.29
CA ASN A 551 -39.48 23.97 -1.97
C ASN A 551 -39.38 24.28 -3.47
N LYS A 552 -38.19 24.32 -4.00
CA LYS A 552 -37.91 24.65 -5.40
C LYS A 552 -36.90 23.67 -5.99
N SER A 553 -37.30 22.94 -7.02
CA SER A 553 -36.43 22.02 -7.75
C SER A 553 -36.10 22.56 -9.14
N GLY A 554 -34.97 22.21 -9.67
CA GLY A 554 -34.52 22.60 -10.99
C GLY A 554 -33.28 21.85 -11.45
N ASN A 555 -32.76 22.23 -12.61
CA ASN A 555 -31.47 21.75 -13.11
C ASN A 555 -30.45 22.90 -13.05
N ALA A 556 -29.29 22.60 -12.53
CA ALA A 556 -28.13 23.48 -12.55
C ALA A 556 -27.29 23.18 -13.81
N GLU A 557 -26.79 24.23 -14.44
CA GLU A 557 -25.76 24.10 -15.48
C GLU A 557 -24.36 24.15 -14.84
N PRO A 558 -23.32 23.62 -15.48
CA PRO A 558 -21.94 23.82 -15.04
C PRO A 558 -21.61 25.30 -14.86
N GLY A 559 -21.03 25.68 -13.74
CA GLY A 559 -20.74 27.06 -13.37
C GLY A 559 -21.64 27.56 -12.25
N SER A 560 -22.07 28.82 -12.31
CA SER A 560 -22.88 29.47 -11.28
C SER A 560 -24.38 29.42 -11.61
N THR A 561 -25.19 28.93 -10.66
CA THR A 561 -26.64 28.89 -10.75
C THR A 561 -27.25 29.87 -9.76
N THR A 562 -28.22 30.69 -10.22
CA THR A 562 -28.92 31.69 -9.41
C THR A 562 -30.38 31.32 -9.26
N GLN A 563 -30.90 31.36 -8.03
CA GLN A 563 -32.29 31.17 -7.71
C GLN A 563 -32.81 32.33 -6.83
N VAL A 564 -34.00 32.82 -7.13
CA VAL A 564 -34.65 33.84 -6.31
C VAL A 564 -35.81 33.21 -5.52
N LEU A 565 -35.80 33.40 -4.22
CA LEU A 565 -36.91 33.05 -3.34
C LEU A 565 -37.78 34.29 -3.10
N ASP A 566 -39.08 34.17 -3.32
CA ASP A 566 -40.08 35.15 -2.90
C ASP A 566 -40.38 34.92 -1.40
N LEU A 567 -40.21 35.94 -0.61
CA LEU A 567 -40.39 35.92 0.85
C LEU A 567 -41.65 36.65 1.30
N GLN A 568 -42.49 37.17 0.36
CA GLN A 568 -43.70 37.86 0.71
C GLN A 568 -44.66 36.94 1.49
N GLY A 569 -45.14 37.43 2.60
CA GLY A 569 -46.06 36.68 3.47
C GLY A 569 -45.38 35.66 4.40
N ILE A 570 -44.08 35.56 4.37
CA ILE A 570 -43.33 34.73 5.32
C ILE A 570 -43.07 35.55 6.59
N ALA A 571 -43.27 34.92 7.75
CA ALA A 571 -43.05 35.58 9.04
C ALA A 571 -41.58 35.99 9.23
N LYS A 572 -41.37 37.13 9.88
CA LYS A 572 -40.03 37.57 10.27
C LYS A 572 -39.37 36.53 11.19
N GLY A 573 -38.10 36.25 10.98
CA GLY A 573 -37.39 35.27 11.78
C GLY A 573 -36.14 34.70 11.12
N VAL A 574 -35.59 33.67 11.76
CA VAL A 574 -34.42 32.95 11.28
C VAL A 574 -34.84 31.66 10.59
N TYR A 575 -34.34 31.46 9.38
CA TYR A 575 -34.66 30.35 8.53
C TYR A 575 -33.34 29.63 8.09
N SER A 576 -33.47 28.38 7.73
CA SER A 576 -32.39 27.60 7.09
C SER A 576 -32.72 27.39 5.62
N ILE A 577 -31.79 27.74 4.75
CA ILE A 577 -31.79 27.34 3.35
C ILE A 577 -31.07 26.01 3.26
N VAL A 578 -31.70 25.01 2.67
CA VAL A 578 -31.16 23.67 2.43
C VAL A 578 -31.14 23.44 0.93
N LEU A 579 -29.94 23.31 0.35
CA LEU A 579 -29.75 22.97 -1.04
C LEU A 579 -29.25 21.53 -1.12
N GLN A 580 -30.02 20.67 -1.74
CA GLN A 580 -29.62 19.32 -2.10
C GLN A 580 -29.25 19.29 -3.58
N LYS A 581 -28.00 18.87 -3.90
CA LYS A 581 -27.54 18.65 -5.26
C LYS A 581 -26.76 17.34 -5.28
N ASP A 582 -27.12 16.46 -6.20
CA ASP A 582 -26.61 15.11 -6.27
C ASP A 582 -26.82 14.41 -4.89
N ASN A 583 -25.79 13.82 -4.29
CA ASN A 583 -25.85 13.21 -2.95
C ASN A 583 -25.39 14.17 -1.83
N THR A 584 -25.19 15.46 -2.11
CA THR A 584 -24.67 16.43 -1.14
C THR A 584 -25.73 17.42 -0.72
N ILE A 585 -25.77 17.72 0.57
CA ILE A 585 -26.67 18.72 1.17
C ILE A 585 -25.83 19.89 1.69
N TYR A 586 -26.17 21.08 1.25
CA TYR A 586 -25.57 22.34 1.71
C TYR A 586 -26.62 23.14 2.49
N THR A 587 -26.20 23.79 3.56
CA THR A 587 -27.10 24.65 4.35
C THR A 587 -26.49 25.99 4.61
N THR A 588 -27.33 27.02 4.65
CA THR A 588 -26.95 28.37 5.07
C THR A 588 -28.11 29.05 5.77
N LYS A 589 -27.83 30.09 6.53
CA LYS A 589 -28.83 30.85 7.31
C LYS A 589 -29.40 32.01 6.48
N LEU A 590 -30.70 32.22 6.56
CA LEU A 590 -31.38 33.41 6.07
C LEU A 590 -32.14 34.09 7.23
N VAL A 591 -31.97 35.40 7.39
CA VAL A 591 -32.76 36.22 8.31
C VAL A 591 -33.80 36.98 7.48
N ILE A 592 -35.09 36.90 7.85
CA ILE A 592 -36.19 37.63 7.22
C ILE A 592 -36.65 38.74 8.18
N GLU A 593 -36.65 40.00 7.69
CA GLU A 593 -37.04 41.21 8.45
C GLU A 593 -38.32 41.87 7.95
#